data_3523463699d3835e3a679686844673f3
#
_entry.id   3523463699d3835e3a679686844673f3
#
_cell.length_a   1.000
_cell.length_b   1.000
_cell.length_c   1.000
_cell.angle_alpha   90.00
_cell.angle_beta   90.00
_cell.angle_gamma   90.00
#
_symmetry.space_group_name_H-M   'P 1'
#
loop_
_entity.id
_entity.type
_entity.pdbx_description
1 polymer ?
#
loop_
_entity_poly.entity_id
_entity_poly.type
_entity_poly.pdbx_seq_one_letter_code
_entity_poly.pdbx_strand_id
1 'polypeptide(L)'
;MLIESADHDADLVTYEPDELHHVMRFALGCWQQMIDSQQYRSVLMYKNKGPLSGGSLVHPHMQIVGLEQEDGYVSLTSANFEGINVWQQGRAEADLFADAIQVALRYILNEHHGGRAESYNLFFYHLGGRTIAKALPRWVVSPYFVGYRLAQVNAETTLDVDAERLRAHLETLV
;
A
#
# COMPACT_ATOMS: atom_id res chain seq x y z
N MET A 1 -11.43 -7.81 7.31
CA MET A 1 -10.78 -6.62 7.88
C MET A 1 -9.74 -7.08 8.88
N LEU A 2 -8.59 -6.46 8.87
CA LEU A 2 -7.46 -6.75 9.75
C LEU A 2 -7.21 -5.50 10.59
N ILE A 3 -7.27 -5.63 11.92
CA ILE A 3 -6.91 -4.56 12.86
C ILE A 3 -5.41 -4.62 13.07
N GLU A 4 -4.74 -3.50 12.91
CA GLU A 4 -3.27 -3.43 12.90
C GLU A 4 -2.67 -3.35 14.30
N SER A 5 -3.30 -2.61 15.18
CA SER A 5 -2.81 -2.32 16.54
C SER A 5 -3.95 -2.15 17.52
N ALA A 6 -3.67 -2.26 18.81
CA ALA A 6 -4.58 -1.85 19.87
C ALA A 6 -4.58 -0.32 20.06
N ASP A 7 -3.53 0.35 19.62
CA ASP A 7 -3.43 1.81 19.66
C ASP A 7 -4.31 2.42 18.56
N HIS A 8 -5.21 3.32 18.99
CA HIS A 8 -6.18 3.97 18.11
C HIS A 8 -5.55 4.96 17.15
N ASP A 9 -4.47 5.58 17.53
CA ASP A 9 -3.79 6.64 16.79
C ASP A 9 -2.58 6.14 15.98
N ALA A 10 -2.26 4.85 16.08
CA ALA A 10 -1.15 4.25 15.35
C ALA A 10 -1.38 4.22 13.83
N ASP A 11 -0.29 4.17 13.09
CA ASP A 11 -0.31 4.04 11.62
C ASP A 11 1.00 3.42 11.13
N LEU A 12 1.02 2.92 9.89
CA LEU A 12 2.23 2.36 9.27
C LEU A 12 3.43 3.30 9.32
N VAL A 13 3.20 4.62 9.30
CA VAL A 13 4.26 5.62 9.36
C VAL A 13 4.82 5.82 10.77
N THR A 14 4.10 5.42 11.82
CA THR A 14 4.48 5.62 13.22
C THR A 14 4.98 4.36 13.90
N TYR A 15 4.73 3.19 13.34
CA TYR A 15 5.20 1.94 13.92
C TYR A 15 6.72 1.88 14.00
N GLU A 16 7.22 1.35 15.10
CA GLU A 16 8.60 0.91 15.21
C GLU A 16 8.85 -0.31 14.29
N PRO A 17 10.09 -0.56 13.89
CA PRO A 17 10.40 -1.61 12.90
C PRO A 17 9.82 -2.99 13.24
N ASP A 18 9.96 -3.44 14.47
CA ASP A 18 9.47 -4.76 14.88
C ASP A 18 7.93 -4.87 14.77
N GLU A 19 7.22 -3.82 15.14
CA GLU A 19 5.77 -3.74 15.06
C GLU A 19 5.32 -3.69 13.60
N LEU A 20 5.95 -2.83 12.79
CA LEU A 20 5.70 -2.72 11.36
C LEU A 20 5.88 -4.08 10.66
N HIS A 21 6.99 -4.75 10.91
CA HIS A 21 7.29 -6.05 10.32
C HIS A 21 6.27 -7.11 10.76
N HIS A 22 5.86 -7.09 12.04
CA HIS A 22 4.86 -8.01 12.53
C HIS A 22 3.50 -7.81 11.84
N VAL A 23 3.02 -6.57 11.79
CA VAL A 23 1.75 -6.21 11.15
C VAL A 23 1.76 -6.58 9.67
N MET A 24 2.84 -6.22 8.94
CA MET A 24 2.93 -6.47 7.51
C MET A 24 3.04 -7.96 7.19
N ARG A 25 3.83 -8.73 7.94
CA ARG A 25 3.91 -10.19 7.75
C ARG A 25 2.56 -10.86 8.01
N PHE A 26 1.84 -10.42 9.04
CA PHE A 26 0.51 -10.95 9.34
C PHE A 26 -0.48 -10.60 8.22
N ALA A 27 -0.48 -9.36 7.75
CA ALA A 27 -1.36 -8.92 6.67
C ALA A 27 -1.10 -9.67 5.35
N LEU A 28 0.18 -9.77 4.96
CA LEU A 28 0.59 -10.51 3.77
C LEU A 28 0.23 -12.00 3.88
N GLY A 29 0.41 -12.60 5.06
CA GLY A 29 0.03 -13.99 5.31
C GLY A 29 -1.47 -14.24 5.18
N CYS A 30 -2.30 -13.38 5.76
CA CYS A 30 -3.76 -13.46 5.61
C CYS A 30 -4.21 -13.27 4.16
N TRP A 31 -3.57 -12.35 3.46
CA TRP A 31 -3.85 -12.09 2.04
C TRP A 31 -3.48 -13.31 1.18
N GLN A 32 -2.30 -13.88 1.39
CA GLN A 32 -1.87 -15.09 0.69
C GLN A 32 -2.83 -16.26 0.93
N GLN A 33 -3.22 -16.52 2.18
CA GLN A 33 -4.17 -17.59 2.49
C GLN A 33 -5.48 -17.43 1.71
N MET A 34 -5.94 -16.20 1.56
CA MET A 34 -7.16 -15.93 0.81
C MET A 34 -6.98 -16.14 -0.71
N ILE A 35 -5.81 -15.79 -1.26
CA ILE A 35 -5.45 -16.09 -2.65
C ILE A 35 -5.36 -17.60 -2.87
N ASP A 36 -4.67 -18.31 -1.99
CA ASP A 36 -4.43 -19.75 -2.11
C ASP A 36 -5.71 -20.58 -1.93
N SER A 37 -6.72 -20.03 -1.28
CA SER A 37 -8.03 -20.68 -1.14
C SER A 37 -8.72 -20.91 -2.48
N GLN A 38 -8.37 -20.16 -3.52
CA GLN A 38 -8.96 -20.18 -4.86
C GLN A 38 -10.49 -19.99 -4.89
N GLN A 39 -11.05 -19.47 -3.79
CA GLN A 39 -12.49 -19.19 -3.70
C GLN A 39 -12.90 -17.94 -4.48
N TYR A 40 -11.93 -17.07 -4.75
CA TYR A 40 -12.15 -15.79 -5.41
C TYR A 40 -11.30 -15.68 -6.67
N ARG A 41 -11.80 -15.01 -7.67
CA ARG A 41 -11.06 -14.75 -8.90
C ARG A 41 -9.96 -13.70 -8.75
N SER A 42 -10.21 -12.72 -7.87
CA SER A 42 -9.17 -11.79 -7.45
C SER A 42 -9.30 -11.49 -5.96
N VAL A 43 -8.18 -11.21 -5.31
CA VAL A 43 -8.12 -10.83 -3.90
C VAL A 43 -7.30 -9.56 -3.77
N LEU A 44 -7.94 -8.52 -3.28
CA LEU A 44 -7.33 -7.22 -3.07
C LEU A 44 -7.01 -7.02 -1.60
N MET A 45 -5.88 -6.38 -1.30
CA MET A 45 -5.59 -5.86 0.03
C MET A 45 -5.35 -4.36 -0.09
N TYR A 46 -5.91 -3.59 0.84
CA TYR A 46 -5.73 -2.14 0.85
C TYR A 46 -5.91 -1.53 2.24
N LYS A 47 -5.34 -0.33 2.41
CA LYS A 47 -5.50 0.53 3.57
C LYS A 47 -5.95 1.91 3.14
N ASN A 48 -6.90 2.47 3.89
CA ASN A 48 -7.36 3.84 3.76
C ASN A 48 -7.03 4.59 5.06
N LYS A 49 -6.22 5.62 4.97
CA LYS A 49 -5.83 6.44 6.13
C LYS A 49 -6.25 7.88 5.95
N GLY A 50 -6.92 8.40 6.97
CA GLY A 50 -7.30 9.80 7.08
C GLY A 50 -8.63 10.14 6.37
N PRO A 51 -9.17 11.34 6.63
CA PRO A 51 -10.54 11.70 6.25
C PRO A 51 -10.77 11.81 4.74
N LEU A 52 -9.71 12.04 3.96
CA LEU A 52 -9.81 12.20 2.51
C LEU A 52 -9.64 10.89 1.73
N SER A 53 -9.31 9.81 2.44
CA SER A 53 -9.05 8.50 1.81
C SER A 53 -10.31 7.69 1.47
N GLY A 54 -11.47 8.13 1.98
CA GLY A 54 -12.71 7.36 1.89
C GLY A 54 -12.85 6.29 2.98
N GLY A 55 -11.94 6.24 3.94
CA GLY A 55 -12.06 5.37 5.10
C GLY A 55 -13.15 5.85 6.07
N SER A 56 -13.97 4.93 6.58
CA SER A 56 -15.03 5.21 7.55
C SER A 56 -14.61 5.00 9.00
N LEU A 57 -13.49 4.29 9.21
CA LEU A 57 -12.94 4.00 10.52
C LEU A 57 -11.62 4.73 10.71
N VAL A 58 -11.45 5.35 11.86
CA VAL A 58 -10.20 6.04 12.25
C VAL A 58 -9.17 5.01 12.73
N HIS A 59 -9.61 3.99 13.49
CA HIS A 59 -8.74 2.95 14.03
C HIS A 59 -7.92 2.25 12.93
N PRO A 60 -6.62 2.03 13.14
CA PRO A 60 -5.74 1.51 12.09
C PRO A 60 -6.15 0.10 11.65
N HIS A 61 -6.42 -0.03 10.36
CA HIS A 61 -6.86 -1.30 9.79
C HIS A 61 -6.50 -1.42 8.31
N MET A 62 -6.38 -2.66 7.86
CA MET A 62 -6.35 -3.03 6.45
C MET A 62 -7.61 -3.84 6.08
N GLN A 63 -7.95 -3.84 4.82
CA GLN A 63 -9.04 -4.62 4.28
C GLN A 63 -8.53 -5.61 3.24
N ILE A 64 -8.98 -6.86 3.34
CA ILE A 64 -8.75 -7.89 2.34
C ILE A 64 -10.13 -8.26 1.79
N VAL A 65 -10.28 -8.17 0.48
CA VAL A 65 -11.56 -8.37 -0.22
C VAL A 65 -11.37 -9.36 -1.35
N GLY A 66 -12.14 -10.43 -1.32
CA GLY A 66 -12.26 -11.37 -2.43
C GLY A 66 -13.37 -10.96 -3.39
N LEU A 67 -13.10 -11.02 -4.67
CA LEU A 67 -14.04 -10.71 -5.76
C LEU A 67 -14.33 -11.96 -6.57
N GLU A 68 -15.61 -12.16 -6.90
CA GLU A 68 -16.05 -13.28 -7.74
C GLU A 68 -15.71 -13.08 -9.22
N GLN A 69 -15.50 -11.84 -9.63
CA GLN A 69 -15.14 -11.47 -10.99
C GLN A 69 -13.67 -11.09 -11.08
N GLU A 70 -13.10 -11.25 -12.26
CA GLU A 70 -11.79 -10.65 -12.51
C GLU A 70 -11.88 -9.15 -12.30
N ASP A 71 -10.89 -8.62 -11.58
CA ASP A 71 -10.80 -7.20 -11.35
C ASP A 71 -10.43 -6.50 -12.67
N GLY A 72 -11.44 -6.11 -13.42
CA GLY A 72 -11.29 -5.33 -14.66
C GLY A 72 -10.68 -3.93 -14.47
N TYR A 73 -10.32 -3.60 -13.22
CA TYR A 73 -9.66 -2.34 -12.87
C TYR A 73 -8.16 -2.44 -12.88
N VAL A 74 -7.63 -3.64 -12.82
CA VAL A 74 -6.21 -3.86 -12.91
C VAL A 74 -5.84 -3.92 -14.38
N SER A 75 -5.84 -2.78 -15.03
CA SER A 75 -5.08 -2.62 -16.28
C SER A 75 -3.56 -2.65 -16.04
N LEU A 76 -3.14 -3.05 -14.84
CA LEU A 76 -1.77 -3.29 -14.45
C LEU A 76 -1.36 -4.64 -15.01
N THR A 77 -0.66 -4.64 -16.12
CA THR A 77 -0.02 -5.83 -16.63
C THR A 77 1.30 -6.05 -15.86
N SER A 78 1.65 -7.30 -15.61
CA SER A 78 2.93 -7.68 -14.99
C SER A 78 4.15 -7.10 -15.72
N ALA A 79 4.00 -6.69 -16.97
CA ALA A 79 5.05 -6.06 -17.77
C ALA A 79 5.36 -4.61 -17.33
N ASN A 80 4.46 -3.96 -16.61
CA ASN A 80 4.59 -2.55 -16.25
C ASN A 80 5.18 -2.33 -14.85
N PHE A 81 5.43 -3.41 -14.10
CA PHE A 81 5.89 -3.31 -12.72
C PHE A 81 6.98 -4.32 -12.40
N GLU A 82 8.04 -3.85 -11.80
CA GLU A 82 8.97 -4.68 -11.08
C GLU A 82 8.47 -4.79 -9.63
N GLY A 83 8.17 -5.99 -9.20
CA GLY A 83 7.77 -6.30 -7.83
C GLY A 83 8.56 -7.49 -7.31
N ILE A 84 8.50 -7.72 -6.02
CA ILE A 84 9.11 -8.87 -5.36
C ILE A 84 8.07 -9.90 -4.99
N ASN A 85 8.46 -11.17 -4.96
CA ASN A 85 7.62 -12.22 -4.42
C ASN A 85 7.99 -12.45 -2.95
N VAL A 86 7.37 -11.68 -2.07
CA VAL A 86 7.64 -11.72 -0.62
C VAL A 86 7.35 -13.09 0.02
N TRP A 87 6.52 -13.91 -0.65
CA TRP A 87 6.18 -15.24 -0.12
C TRP A 87 7.22 -16.30 -0.47
N GLN A 88 7.85 -16.18 -1.65
CA GLN A 88 8.90 -17.12 -2.07
C GLN A 88 10.28 -16.76 -1.51
N GLN A 89 10.56 -15.48 -1.36
CA GLN A 89 11.86 -15.00 -0.90
C GLN A 89 11.99 -15.01 0.62
N GLY A 90 10.86 -14.93 1.34
CA GLY A 90 10.83 -15.16 2.76
C GLY A 90 10.72 -13.91 3.62
N ARG A 91 11.12 -14.07 4.90
CA ARG A 91 10.86 -13.07 5.94
C ARG A 91 11.64 -11.78 5.74
N ALA A 92 12.90 -11.86 5.36
CA ALA A 92 13.77 -10.69 5.21
C ALA A 92 13.27 -9.76 4.11
N GLU A 93 12.81 -10.31 3.00
CA GLU A 93 12.26 -9.54 1.89
C GLU A 93 10.89 -8.92 2.22
N ALA A 94 10.08 -9.61 3.03
CA ALA A 94 8.83 -9.06 3.51
C ALA A 94 9.07 -7.87 4.46
N ASP A 95 10.09 -7.94 5.31
CA ASP A 95 10.48 -6.87 6.21
C ASP A 95 11.04 -5.68 5.42
N LEU A 96 11.94 -5.90 4.48
CA LEU A 96 12.44 -4.84 3.60
C LEU A 96 11.33 -4.18 2.76
N PHE A 97 10.36 -4.98 2.31
CA PHE A 97 9.19 -4.46 1.60
C PHE A 97 8.34 -3.56 2.51
N ALA A 98 8.16 -3.94 3.77
CA ALA A 98 7.45 -3.14 4.77
C ALA A 98 8.19 -1.82 5.06
N ASP A 99 9.51 -1.87 5.24
CA ASP A 99 10.36 -0.69 5.45
C ASP A 99 10.27 0.27 4.26
N ALA A 100 10.35 -0.25 3.04
CA ALA A 100 10.22 0.55 1.83
C ALA A 100 8.85 1.23 1.73
N ILE A 101 7.77 0.54 2.11
CA ILE A 101 6.42 1.12 2.18
C ILE A 101 6.38 2.25 3.22
N GLN A 102 6.93 2.03 4.41
CA GLN A 102 6.95 3.05 5.45
C GLN A 102 7.71 4.30 5.01
N VAL A 103 8.88 4.14 4.39
CA VAL A 103 9.66 5.25 3.84
C VAL A 103 8.87 6.00 2.77
N ALA A 104 8.23 5.29 1.84
CA ALA A 104 7.43 5.92 0.81
C ALA A 104 6.24 6.70 1.38
N LEU A 105 5.56 6.16 2.40
CA LEU A 105 4.45 6.83 3.07
C LEU A 105 4.92 8.06 3.86
N ARG A 106 6.05 7.97 4.57
CA ARG A 106 6.66 9.12 5.26
C ARG A 106 7.03 10.24 4.28
N TYR A 107 7.61 9.89 3.15
CA TYR A 107 7.89 10.86 2.08
C TYR A 107 6.60 11.53 1.57
N ILE A 108 5.57 10.75 1.25
CA ILE A 108 4.27 11.24 0.77
C ILE A 108 3.63 12.23 1.76
N LEU A 109 3.68 11.93 3.04
CA LEU A 109 3.02 12.74 4.06
C LEU A 109 3.83 13.98 4.44
N ASN A 110 5.16 13.89 4.47
CA ASN A 110 6.00 14.92 5.04
C ASN A 110 6.68 15.83 4.00
N GLU A 111 6.94 15.33 2.80
CA GLU A 111 7.77 16.04 1.81
C GLU A 111 7.06 16.29 0.48
N HIS A 112 6.31 15.32 -0.01
CA HIS A 112 5.64 15.43 -1.30
C HIS A 112 4.67 16.63 -1.31
N HIS A 113 4.82 17.50 -2.28
CA HIS A 113 4.09 18.78 -2.37
C HIS A 113 4.11 19.62 -1.08
N GLY A 114 5.22 19.59 -0.35
CA GLY A 114 5.42 20.37 0.88
C GLY A 114 4.71 19.79 2.10
N GLY A 115 4.51 18.47 2.14
CA GLY A 115 3.96 17.78 3.32
C GLY A 115 2.49 18.11 3.60
N ARG A 116 1.69 18.29 2.57
CA ARG A 116 0.27 18.69 2.73
C ARG A 116 -0.72 17.53 2.73
N ALA A 117 -0.25 16.31 2.49
CA ALA A 117 -1.13 15.15 2.48
C ALA A 117 -1.37 14.66 3.91
N GLU A 118 -2.60 14.73 4.40
CA GLU A 118 -3.01 14.18 5.70
C GLU A 118 -3.65 12.79 5.56
N SER A 119 -3.83 12.36 4.34
CA SER A 119 -4.52 11.12 4.01
C SER A 119 -3.84 10.41 2.87
N TYR A 120 -3.92 9.09 2.88
CA TYR A 120 -3.43 8.26 1.78
C TYR A 120 -4.29 7.01 1.57
N ASN A 121 -4.18 6.43 0.37
CA ASN A 121 -4.60 5.07 0.10
C ASN A 121 -3.35 4.24 -0.22
N LEU A 122 -3.31 3.03 0.28
CA LEU A 122 -2.28 2.04 -0.01
C LEU A 122 -2.96 0.78 -0.54
N PHE A 123 -2.58 0.35 -1.73
CA PHE A 123 -3.11 -0.82 -2.41
C PHE A 123 -2.02 -1.83 -2.65
N PHE A 124 -2.38 -3.11 -2.50
CA PHE A 124 -1.49 -4.23 -2.75
C PHE A 124 -2.05 -5.08 -3.89
N TYR A 125 -1.18 -5.46 -4.79
CA TYR A 125 -1.49 -6.29 -5.95
C TYR A 125 -0.56 -7.49 -5.98
N HIS A 126 -1.09 -8.64 -6.34
CA HIS A 126 -0.30 -9.84 -6.62
C HIS A 126 -0.48 -10.20 -8.09
N LEU A 127 0.54 -9.98 -8.88
CA LEU A 127 0.52 -10.13 -10.34
C LEU A 127 1.73 -10.93 -10.81
N GLY A 128 1.48 -12.06 -11.48
CA GLY A 128 2.55 -12.85 -12.07
C GLY A 128 3.61 -13.33 -11.07
N GLY A 129 3.21 -13.66 -9.84
CA GLY A 129 4.10 -14.07 -8.76
C GLY A 129 4.83 -12.90 -8.08
N ARG A 130 4.46 -11.66 -8.37
CA ARG A 130 5.06 -10.46 -7.79
C ARG A 130 4.07 -9.71 -6.92
N THR A 131 4.57 -9.19 -5.81
CA THR A 131 3.81 -8.30 -4.90
C THR A 131 4.20 -6.86 -5.17
N ILE A 132 3.21 -6.00 -5.34
CA ILE A 132 3.38 -4.60 -5.65
C ILE A 132 2.55 -3.79 -4.66
N ALA A 133 3.11 -2.74 -4.10
CA ALA A 133 2.39 -1.74 -3.32
C ALA A 133 2.27 -0.44 -4.12
N LYS A 134 1.10 0.18 -4.06
CA LYS A 134 0.83 1.49 -4.66
C LYS A 134 0.30 2.43 -3.59
N ALA A 135 1.09 3.44 -3.24
CA ALA A 135 0.71 4.49 -2.31
C ALA A 135 0.22 5.73 -3.08
N LEU A 136 -0.87 6.32 -2.61
CA LEU A 136 -1.53 7.46 -3.25
C LEU A 136 -1.86 8.52 -2.20
N PRO A 137 -1.22 9.69 -2.25
CA PRO A 137 -1.59 10.80 -1.40
C PRO A 137 -2.98 11.33 -1.75
N ARG A 138 -3.70 11.83 -0.74
CA ARG A 138 -5.05 12.36 -0.91
C ARG A 138 -5.13 13.78 -0.37
N TRP A 139 -5.48 14.72 -1.25
CA TRP A 139 -5.66 16.13 -0.92
C TRP A 139 -7.11 16.58 -1.03
N VAL A 140 -7.95 15.79 -1.69
CA VAL A 140 -9.37 16.07 -1.87
C VAL A 140 -10.16 14.79 -1.68
N VAL A 141 -11.37 14.91 -1.16
CA VAL A 141 -12.33 13.79 -1.13
C VAL A 141 -12.71 13.49 -2.57
N SER A 142 -12.44 12.29 -3.01
CA SER A 142 -12.99 11.83 -4.27
C SER A 142 -14.44 11.39 -4.04
N PRO A 143 -15.42 11.95 -4.77
CA PRO A 143 -16.79 11.52 -4.68
C PRO A 143 -16.99 10.07 -5.12
N TYR A 144 -16.03 9.55 -5.85
CA TYR A 144 -15.98 8.15 -6.26
C TYR A 144 -14.90 7.47 -5.44
N PHE A 145 -15.27 6.96 -4.29
CA PHE A 145 -14.42 6.02 -3.60
C PHE A 145 -14.28 4.80 -4.47
N VAL A 146 -13.12 4.67 -5.00
CA VAL A 146 -12.79 3.54 -5.80
C VAL A 146 -11.38 3.21 -5.44
N GLY A 147 -11.22 2.54 -4.35
CA GLY A 147 -9.94 2.25 -3.79
C GLY A 147 -8.84 2.09 -4.83
N TYR A 148 -8.99 1.20 -5.75
CA TYR A 148 -8.01 0.87 -6.79
C TYR A 148 -8.26 1.58 -8.15
N ARG A 149 -9.38 2.30 -8.33
CA ARG A 149 -9.73 3.04 -9.55
C ARG A 149 -9.36 4.51 -9.49
N LEU A 150 -8.31 4.87 -8.83
CA LEU A 150 -7.91 6.26 -8.80
C LEU A 150 -7.44 6.70 -10.18
N ALA A 151 -8.12 7.71 -10.70
CA ALA A 151 -7.65 8.39 -11.89
C ALA A 151 -6.21 8.86 -11.67
N GLN A 152 -5.39 8.64 -12.66
CA GLN A 152 -4.03 9.12 -12.65
C GLN A 152 -4.07 10.64 -12.62
N VAL A 153 -3.54 11.25 -11.58
CA VAL A 153 -3.32 12.70 -11.55
C VAL A 153 -2.07 12.94 -12.37
N ASN A 154 -2.20 13.63 -13.48
CA ASN A 154 -1.07 14.08 -14.25
C ASN A 154 -0.30 15.14 -13.47
N ALA A 155 0.75 14.73 -12.79
CA ALA A 155 1.77 15.62 -12.27
C ALA A 155 2.96 15.58 -13.22
N GLU A 156 2.81 16.18 -14.38
CA GLU A 156 3.78 16.08 -15.49
C GLU A 156 5.17 16.63 -15.14
N THR A 157 5.29 17.44 -14.10
CA THR A 157 6.51 18.18 -13.82
C THR A 157 7.28 17.73 -12.58
N THR A 158 6.75 16.81 -11.79
CA THR A 158 7.36 16.43 -10.49
C THR A 158 7.76 14.96 -10.38
N LEU A 159 7.30 14.12 -11.30
CA LEU A 159 7.50 12.65 -11.20
C LEU A 159 8.97 12.25 -11.12
N ASP A 160 9.82 12.83 -11.94
CA ASP A 160 11.26 12.51 -11.96
C ASP A 160 11.93 12.97 -10.66
N VAL A 161 11.59 14.19 -10.19
CA VAL A 161 12.13 14.75 -8.95
C VAL A 161 11.66 13.94 -7.73
N ASP A 162 10.40 13.54 -7.71
CA ASP A 162 9.84 12.72 -6.64
C ASP A 162 10.45 11.32 -6.65
N ALA A 163 10.66 10.74 -7.82
CA ALA A 163 11.33 9.45 -7.96
C ALA A 163 12.79 9.47 -7.47
N GLU A 164 13.53 10.53 -7.79
CA GLU A 164 14.90 10.72 -7.30
C GLU A 164 14.96 10.88 -5.78
N ARG A 165 14.09 11.70 -5.22
CA ARG A 165 14.01 11.91 -3.76
C ARG A 165 13.64 10.62 -3.03
N LEU A 166 12.62 9.93 -3.51
CA LEU A 166 12.20 8.66 -2.92
C LEU A 166 13.31 7.60 -3.01
N ARG A 167 14.03 7.54 -4.14
CA ARG A 167 15.17 6.63 -4.30
C ARG A 167 16.25 6.92 -3.26
N ALA A 168 16.60 8.20 -3.05
CA ALA A 168 17.58 8.58 -2.04
C ALA A 168 17.15 8.15 -0.63
N HIS A 169 15.87 8.24 -0.28
CA HIS A 169 15.37 7.73 1.00
C HIS A 169 15.44 6.20 1.10
N LEU A 170 15.13 5.49 0.03
CA LEU A 170 15.18 4.01 0.01
C LEU A 170 16.62 3.49 0.10
N GLU A 171 17.60 4.20 -0.45
CA GLU A 171 19.03 3.85 -0.33
C GLU A 171 19.54 3.86 1.12
N THR A 172 18.84 4.55 2.01
CA THR A 172 19.19 4.55 3.44
C THR A 172 18.75 3.28 4.18
N LEU A 173 17.93 2.44 3.56
CA LEU A 173 17.47 1.17 4.15
C LEU A 173 18.44 -0.01 3.89
N VAL A 174 19.39 0.16 3.00
CA VAL A 174 20.38 -0.84 2.59
C VAL A 174 21.72 -0.50 3.21
#